data_66fd852ee42a70a439df7919da152112
#
_entry.id   66fd852ee42a70a439df7919da152112
#
_cell.length_a   1.000
_cell.length_b   1.000
_cell.length_c   1.000
_cell.angle_alpha   90.00
_cell.angle_beta   90.00
_cell.angle_gamma   90.00
#
_symmetry.space_group_name_H-M   'P 1'
#
loop_
_entity.id
_entity.type
_entity.pdbx_description
1 polymer ?
#
loop_
_entity_poly.entity_id
_entity_poly.type
_entity_poly.pdbx_seq_one_letter_code
_entity_poly.pdbx_strand_id
1 'polypeptide(L)'
;MNAWIQEGRVSFRNGTGAPFLKRYLSEVRQGLTLPTIMTEFGYSQTSAAEEDKLFGKKGIFEYAKPTTLINPLVRVGAPQQNCIIIDFFSGSSTTAHAIFQLNSEDNKYRKFILVQIPELTDEKSAAYKAGYKTICDIGEERIRRAGKHI
;
A
#
# COMPACT_ATOMS: atom_id res chain seq x y z
N MET A 1 5.51 26.03 -32.51
CA MET A 1 6.42 27.04 -31.89
C MET A 1 5.73 28.40 -31.74
N ASN A 2 5.12 28.97 -32.77
CA ASN A 2 4.51 30.30 -32.72
C ASN A 2 3.43 30.48 -31.63
N ALA A 3 2.56 29.48 -31.39
CA ALA A 3 1.55 29.57 -30.35
C ALA A 3 2.14 29.71 -28.94
N TRP A 4 3.20 28.99 -28.62
CA TRP A 4 3.85 29.07 -27.30
C TRP A 4 4.61 30.39 -27.08
N ILE A 5 5.06 31.02 -28.17
CA ILE A 5 5.66 32.36 -28.09
C ILE A 5 4.57 33.39 -27.78
N GLN A 6 3.42 33.32 -28.47
CA GLN A 6 2.29 34.20 -28.23
C GLN A 6 1.70 34.05 -26.82
N GLU A 7 1.71 32.81 -26.26
CA GLU A 7 1.31 32.53 -24.89
C GLU A 7 2.35 32.94 -23.84
N GLY A 8 3.51 33.49 -24.25
CA GLY A 8 4.60 33.86 -23.34
C GLY A 8 5.30 32.69 -22.66
N ARG A 9 5.14 31.47 -23.21
CA ARG A 9 5.71 30.22 -22.66
C ARG A 9 7.16 29.99 -23.01
N VAL A 10 7.70 30.69 -24.00
CA VAL A 10 9.10 30.58 -24.38
C VAL A 10 9.90 31.65 -23.66
N SER A 11 11.00 31.27 -23.03
CA SER A 11 11.97 32.17 -22.44
C SER A 11 13.38 31.78 -22.88
N PHE A 12 14.34 32.66 -22.68
CA PHE A 12 15.72 32.41 -23.10
C PHE A 12 16.65 32.47 -21.89
N ARG A 13 17.60 31.53 -21.82
CA ARG A 13 18.60 31.54 -20.76
C ARG A 13 19.55 32.70 -20.88
N ASN A 14 19.75 33.43 -19.77
CA ASN A 14 20.72 34.48 -19.68
C ASN A 14 22.14 33.95 -20.01
N GLY A 15 22.86 34.61 -20.89
CA GLY A 15 24.23 34.29 -21.29
C GLY A 15 24.37 33.34 -22.49
N THR A 16 23.44 32.38 -22.71
CA THR A 16 23.51 31.45 -23.85
C THR A 16 22.49 31.70 -24.94
N GLY A 17 21.43 32.46 -24.64
CA GLY A 17 20.32 32.70 -25.57
C GLY A 17 19.51 31.43 -25.91
N ALA A 18 19.76 30.30 -25.27
CA ALA A 18 19.07 29.06 -25.56
C ALA A 18 17.58 29.12 -25.13
N PRO A 19 16.64 28.83 -26.03
CA PRO A 19 15.21 28.82 -25.68
C PRO A 19 14.85 27.69 -24.74
N PHE A 20 13.94 27.94 -23.81
CA PHE A 20 13.32 26.91 -22.99
C PHE A 20 11.82 27.16 -22.81
N LEU A 21 11.07 26.08 -22.62
CA LEU A 21 9.64 26.13 -22.43
C LEU A 21 9.31 26.27 -20.94
N LYS A 22 8.55 27.32 -20.59
CA LYS A 22 7.97 27.46 -19.25
C LYS A 22 6.81 26.46 -19.08
N ARG A 23 6.85 25.69 -18.00
CA ARG A 23 5.71 24.93 -17.53
C ARG A 23 5.12 25.63 -16.31
N TYR A 24 3.82 25.84 -16.33
CA TYR A 24 3.13 26.38 -15.16
C TYR A 24 2.90 25.27 -14.12
N LEU A 25 2.94 25.64 -12.84
CA LEU A 25 2.76 24.71 -11.75
C LEU A 25 1.40 23.98 -11.81
N SER A 26 0.36 24.65 -12.32
CA SER A 26 -0.96 24.08 -12.57
C SER A 26 -0.99 22.97 -13.62
N GLU A 27 0.01 22.90 -14.50
CA GLU A 27 0.11 21.89 -15.57
C GLU A 27 1.00 20.70 -15.16
N VAL A 28 1.68 20.81 -14.05
CA VAL A 28 2.56 19.75 -13.54
C VAL A 28 1.71 18.80 -12.69
N ARG A 29 1.90 17.50 -12.91
CA ARG A 29 1.27 16.49 -12.04
C ARG A 29 1.67 16.75 -10.60
N GLN A 30 0.68 16.81 -9.72
CA GLN A 30 0.90 16.92 -8.30
C GLN A 30 1.38 15.58 -7.74
N GLY A 31 2.35 15.62 -6.83
CA GLY A 31 2.90 14.46 -6.16
C GLY A 31 4.17 13.89 -6.79
N LEU A 32 4.83 13.04 -6.04
CA LEU A 32 6.01 12.29 -6.45
C LEU A 32 5.60 10.92 -6.99
N THR A 33 6.28 10.45 -8.02
CA THR A 33 6.16 9.06 -8.47
C THR A 33 6.76 8.13 -7.42
N LEU A 34 6.16 6.95 -7.25
CA LEU A 34 6.77 5.93 -6.39
C LEU A 34 8.17 5.57 -6.93
N PRO A 35 9.18 5.49 -6.03
CA PRO A 35 10.50 5.02 -6.42
C PRO A 35 10.46 3.54 -6.78
N THR A 36 11.33 3.11 -7.68
CA THR A 36 11.48 1.68 -8.03
C THR A 36 12.11 0.86 -6.91
N ILE A 37 12.90 1.52 -6.04
CA ILE A 37 13.46 0.93 -4.83
C ILE A 37 12.77 1.57 -3.62
N MET A 38 11.99 0.78 -2.90
CA MET A 38 11.10 1.24 -1.84
C MET A 38 11.70 1.00 -0.44
N THR A 39 12.86 1.59 -0.15
CA THR A 39 13.59 1.39 1.11
C THR A 39 12.95 2.08 2.32
N GLU A 40 12.10 3.08 2.12
CA GLU A 40 11.49 3.87 3.20
C GLU A 40 10.10 3.38 3.62
N PHE A 41 9.59 2.32 2.98
CA PHE A 41 8.20 1.87 3.17
C PHE A 41 8.03 0.72 4.17
N GLY A 42 9.01 0.54 5.05
CA GLY A 42 8.99 -0.46 6.11
C GLY A 42 9.77 -1.73 5.78
N TYR A 43 10.17 -2.40 6.83
CA TYR A 43 10.96 -3.63 6.81
C TYR A 43 10.16 -4.78 7.44
N SER A 44 10.69 -6.00 7.41
CA SER A 44 10.09 -7.16 8.06
C SER A 44 9.86 -6.98 9.57
N GLN A 45 10.73 -6.21 10.24
CA GLN A 45 10.55 -5.85 11.66
C GLN A 45 9.33 -4.94 11.88
N THR A 46 9.02 -4.05 10.92
CA THR A 46 7.82 -3.21 10.96
C THR A 46 6.56 -4.04 10.91
N SER A 47 6.52 -5.04 10.00
CA SER A 47 5.36 -5.92 9.89
C SER A 47 5.16 -6.80 11.12
N ALA A 48 6.24 -7.30 11.72
CA ALA A 48 6.17 -8.07 12.96
C ALA A 48 5.59 -7.22 14.11
N ALA A 49 6.04 -5.96 14.25
CA ALA A 49 5.49 -5.06 15.26
C ALA A 49 4.01 -4.70 15.02
N GLU A 50 3.60 -4.52 13.76
CA GLU A 50 2.19 -4.32 13.40
C GLU A 50 1.33 -5.53 13.79
N GLU A 51 1.81 -6.74 13.48
CA GLU A 51 1.09 -7.98 13.84
C GLU A 51 1.03 -8.21 15.34
N ASP A 52 2.16 -8.08 16.04
CA ASP A 52 2.23 -8.24 17.49
C ASP A 52 1.22 -7.32 18.21
N LYS A 53 1.13 -6.08 17.73
CA LYS A 53 0.15 -5.10 18.24
C LYS A 53 -1.29 -5.52 17.92
N LEU A 54 -1.55 -5.97 16.70
CA LEU A 54 -2.89 -6.34 16.24
C LEU A 54 -3.40 -7.61 16.92
N PHE A 55 -2.56 -8.63 17.02
CA PHE A 55 -2.92 -9.92 17.63
C PHE A 55 -2.78 -9.94 19.15
N GLY A 56 -2.01 -9.01 19.74
CA GLY A 56 -1.65 -9.01 21.17
C GLY A 56 -0.73 -10.18 21.55
N LYS A 57 -0.13 -10.85 20.57
CA LYS A 57 0.78 -11.99 20.73
C LYS A 57 1.87 -11.90 19.66
N LYS A 58 3.08 -12.36 20.02
CA LYS A 58 4.22 -12.38 19.10
C LYS A 58 4.25 -13.63 18.23
N GLY A 59 4.74 -13.44 17.00
CA GLY A 59 5.08 -14.55 16.11
C GLY A 59 3.88 -15.35 15.58
N ILE A 60 2.74 -14.72 15.40
CA ILE A 60 1.57 -15.35 14.78
C ILE A 60 1.83 -15.65 13.31
N PHE A 61 2.46 -14.71 12.56
CA PHE A 61 2.86 -14.93 11.19
C PHE A 61 4.24 -14.31 10.91
N GLU A 62 5.21 -15.11 10.45
CA GLU A 62 6.62 -14.70 10.40
C GLU A 62 6.96 -13.80 9.20
N TYR A 63 6.23 -13.91 8.10
CA TYR A 63 6.59 -13.29 6.82
C TYR A 63 5.58 -12.26 6.31
N ALA A 64 4.83 -11.66 7.22
CA ALA A 64 3.90 -10.59 6.86
C ALA A 64 4.62 -9.43 6.16
N LYS A 65 3.92 -8.79 5.22
CA LYS A 65 4.36 -7.51 4.68
C LYS A 65 3.80 -6.37 5.54
N PRO A 66 4.53 -5.26 5.70
CA PRO A 66 4.01 -4.11 6.44
C PRO A 66 2.92 -3.39 5.66
N THR A 67 1.92 -2.85 6.35
CA THR A 67 0.87 -2.03 5.72
C THR A 67 1.45 -0.79 5.08
N THR A 68 2.53 -0.23 5.64
CA THR A 68 3.28 0.91 5.08
C THR A 68 3.83 0.66 3.69
N LEU A 69 4.12 -0.59 3.31
CA LEU A 69 4.51 -0.97 1.96
C LEU A 69 3.29 -1.11 1.03
N ILE A 70 2.22 -1.71 1.51
CA ILE A 70 1.03 -2.00 0.69
C ILE A 70 0.22 -0.72 0.41
N ASN A 71 0.10 0.17 1.38
CA ASN A 71 -0.65 1.42 1.26
C ASN A 71 -0.27 2.26 0.03
N PRO A 72 1.00 2.62 -0.22
CA PRO A 72 1.37 3.40 -1.40
C PRO A 72 1.13 2.66 -2.71
N LEU A 73 1.30 1.33 -2.74
CA LEU A 73 1.02 0.53 -3.92
C LEU A 73 -0.48 0.56 -4.27
N VAL A 74 -1.35 0.42 -3.27
CA VAL A 74 -2.81 0.51 -3.45
C VAL A 74 -3.22 1.93 -3.84
N ARG A 75 -2.64 2.98 -3.26
CA ARG A 75 -2.95 4.38 -3.63
C ARG A 75 -2.69 4.65 -5.10
N VAL A 76 -1.59 4.13 -5.64
CA VAL A 76 -1.19 4.35 -7.04
C VAL A 76 -1.93 3.40 -7.99
N GLY A 77 -2.04 2.12 -7.61
CA GLY A 77 -2.66 1.10 -8.46
C GLY A 77 -4.19 1.16 -8.49
N ALA A 78 -4.81 1.66 -7.43
CA ALA A 78 -6.26 1.70 -7.25
C ALA A 78 -6.75 3.09 -6.78
N PRO A 79 -6.54 4.16 -7.61
CA PRO A 79 -6.90 5.52 -7.24
C PRO A 79 -8.40 5.80 -7.28
N GLN A 80 -9.20 4.94 -7.93
CA GLN A 80 -10.63 5.16 -8.12
C GLN A 80 -11.43 4.92 -6.84
N GLN A 81 -12.67 5.47 -6.81
CA GLN A 81 -13.57 5.41 -5.66
C GLN A 81 -13.99 3.97 -5.29
N ASN A 82 -14.32 3.15 -6.29
CA ASN A 82 -14.96 1.84 -6.14
C ASN A 82 -14.19 0.74 -6.88
N CYS A 83 -12.86 0.67 -6.72
CA CYS A 83 -12.08 -0.38 -7.35
C CYS A 83 -12.07 -1.68 -6.51
N ILE A 84 -11.77 -2.78 -7.16
CA ILE A 84 -11.58 -4.10 -6.54
C ILE A 84 -10.11 -4.46 -6.66
N ILE A 85 -9.49 -4.79 -5.53
CA ILE A 85 -8.11 -5.26 -5.45
C ILE A 85 -8.15 -6.77 -5.25
N ILE A 86 -7.39 -7.50 -6.07
CA ILE A 86 -7.29 -8.95 -5.97
C ILE A 86 -5.87 -9.31 -5.56
N ASP A 87 -5.75 -10.14 -4.52
CA ASP A 87 -4.48 -10.67 -4.02
C ASP A 87 -4.56 -12.19 -3.99
N PHE A 88 -3.78 -12.84 -4.87
CA PHE A 88 -3.80 -14.30 -5.05
C PHE A 88 -2.94 -15.06 -4.06
N PHE A 89 -2.13 -14.38 -3.27
CA PHE A 89 -1.24 -14.95 -2.26
C PHE A 89 -1.29 -14.13 -0.98
N SER A 90 -2.50 -14.02 -0.42
CA SER A 90 -2.79 -13.02 0.61
C SER A 90 -2.06 -13.24 1.95
N GLY A 91 -1.52 -14.43 2.18
CA GLY A 91 -0.79 -14.75 3.41
C GLY A 91 -1.58 -14.39 4.66
N SER A 92 -1.02 -13.51 5.48
CA SER A 92 -1.71 -12.97 6.66
C SER A 92 -2.72 -11.85 6.35
N SER A 93 -3.11 -11.64 5.09
CA SER A 93 -4.12 -10.66 4.66
C SER A 93 -3.75 -9.18 4.92
N THR A 94 -2.47 -8.82 4.78
CA THR A 94 -1.99 -7.44 4.92
C THR A 94 -2.69 -6.49 3.94
N THR A 95 -2.99 -6.96 2.73
CA THR A 95 -3.68 -6.17 1.70
C THR A 95 -5.05 -5.69 2.17
N ALA A 96 -5.85 -6.54 2.83
CA ALA A 96 -7.13 -6.13 3.38
C ALA A 96 -6.97 -5.08 4.48
N HIS A 97 -6.01 -5.27 5.39
CA HIS A 97 -5.73 -4.30 6.46
C HIS A 97 -5.34 -2.92 5.88
N ALA A 98 -4.46 -2.90 4.88
CA ALA A 98 -4.07 -1.68 4.17
C ALA A 98 -5.27 -0.99 3.49
N ILE A 99 -6.16 -1.76 2.85
CA ILE A 99 -7.36 -1.22 2.21
C ILE A 99 -8.32 -0.60 3.23
N PHE A 100 -8.52 -1.21 4.39
CA PHE A 100 -9.31 -0.62 5.45
C PHE A 100 -8.74 0.73 5.91
N GLN A 101 -7.42 0.79 6.18
CA GLN A 101 -6.74 2.04 6.55
C GLN A 101 -6.95 3.13 5.50
N LEU A 102 -6.69 2.81 4.23
CA LEU A 102 -6.84 3.75 3.13
C LEU A 102 -8.27 4.23 2.92
N ASN A 103 -9.25 3.34 3.03
CA ASN A 103 -10.66 3.71 2.91
C ASN A 103 -11.09 4.66 4.03
N SER A 104 -10.59 4.44 5.24
CA SER A 104 -10.84 5.35 6.37
C SER A 104 -10.16 6.71 6.19
N GLU A 105 -8.93 6.73 5.63
CA GLU A 105 -8.18 7.97 5.44
C GLU A 105 -8.74 8.88 4.33
N ASP A 106 -9.16 8.28 3.19
CA ASP A 106 -9.55 9.03 2.00
C ASP A 106 -11.04 8.92 1.65
N ASN A 107 -11.85 8.33 2.52
CA ASN A 107 -13.31 8.12 2.38
C ASN A 107 -13.69 7.44 1.07
N LYS A 108 -12.89 6.47 0.62
CA LYS A 108 -13.18 5.65 -0.57
C LYS A 108 -13.74 4.28 -0.17
N TYR A 109 -14.28 3.56 -1.17
CA TYR A 109 -14.94 2.27 -0.98
C TYR A 109 -14.25 1.18 -1.81
N ARG A 110 -12.91 1.07 -1.67
CA ARG A 110 -12.17 -0.01 -2.31
C ARG A 110 -12.60 -1.34 -1.70
N LYS A 111 -12.78 -2.33 -2.56
CA LYS A 111 -13.10 -3.71 -2.18
C LYS A 111 -11.89 -4.59 -2.41
N PHE A 112 -11.87 -5.76 -1.80
CA PHE A 112 -10.82 -6.74 -2.01
C PHE A 112 -11.37 -8.15 -2.18
N ILE A 113 -10.62 -8.96 -2.91
CA ILE A 113 -10.78 -10.42 -3.02
C ILE A 113 -9.43 -11.02 -2.68
N LEU A 114 -9.38 -11.84 -1.65
CA LEU A 114 -8.16 -12.50 -1.19
C LEU A 114 -8.25 -13.99 -1.45
N VAL A 115 -7.18 -14.55 -1.99
CA VAL A 115 -7.06 -15.98 -2.25
C VAL A 115 -5.82 -16.49 -1.54
N GLN A 116 -5.99 -17.53 -0.73
CA GLN A 116 -4.92 -18.20 0.01
C GLN A 116 -5.17 -19.70 0.08
N ILE A 117 -4.12 -20.48 -0.15
CA ILE A 117 -4.15 -21.93 0.09
C ILE A 117 -4.19 -22.16 1.62
N PRO A 118 -5.07 -23.02 2.14
CA PRO A 118 -5.20 -23.27 3.58
C PRO A 118 -4.07 -24.19 4.10
N GLU A 119 -2.84 -23.72 3.96
CA GLU A 119 -1.67 -24.42 4.50
C GLU A 119 -1.78 -24.52 6.02
N LEU A 120 -1.43 -25.71 6.55
CA LEU A 120 -1.46 -25.97 7.98
C LEU A 120 -0.33 -25.19 8.70
N THR A 121 -0.64 -24.63 9.84
CA THR A 121 0.35 -24.05 10.74
C THR A 121 1.10 -25.16 11.50
N ASP A 122 2.38 -24.93 11.78
CA ASP A 122 3.16 -25.87 12.59
C ASP A 122 2.57 -25.97 14.00
N GLU A 123 2.38 -27.18 14.50
CA GLU A 123 1.80 -27.45 15.84
C GLU A 123 2.58 -26.80 16.98
N LYS A 124 3.89 -26.56 16.79
CA LYS A 124 4.75 -25.88 17.75
C LYS A 124 4.68 -24.36 17.65
N SER A 125 4.10 -23.81 16.57
CA SER A 125 4.03 -22.38 16.32
C SER A 125 3.15 -21.64 17.33
N ALA A 126 3.40 -20.33 17.46
CA ALA A 126 2.54 -19.45 18.25
C ALA A 126 1.12 -19.36 17.66
N ALA A 127 1.00 -19.43 16.32
CA ALA A 127 -0.27 -19.45 15.62
C ALA A 127 -1.13 -20.65 16.01
N TYR A 128 -0.58 -21.86 15.93
CA TYR A 128 -1.29 -23.08 16.28
C TYR A 128 -1.76 -23.08 17.74
N LYS A 129 -0.87 -22.69 18.66
CA LYS A 129 -1.17 -22.53 20.09
C LYS A 129 -2.22 -21.46 20.38
N ALA A 130 -2.36 -20.47 19.47
CA ALA A 130 -3.39 -19.45 19.55
C ALA A 130 -4.74 -19.89 18.95
N GLY A 131 -4.79 -21.09 18.34
CA GLY A 131 -6.01 -21.68 17.76
C GLY A 131 -6.10 -21.55 16.24
N TYR A 132 -5.16 -20.92 15.58
CA TYR A 132 -5.11 -20.81 14.12
C TYR A 132 -4.48 -22.05 13.52
N LYS A 133 -5.28 -22.89 12.87
CA LYS A 133 -4.83 -24.17 12.31
C LYS A 133 -4.29 -24.04 10.89
N THR A 134 -4.71 -23.01 10.18
CA THR A 134 -4.29 -22.71 8.81
C THR A 134 -3.84 -21.25 8.68
N ILE A 135 -3.12 -20.95 7.59
CA ILE A 135 -2.79 -19.55 7.24
C ILE A 135 -4.06 -18.75 7.00
N CYS A 136 -5.11 -19.35 6.44
CA CYS A 136 -6.40 -18.69 6.23
C CYS A 136 -7.02 -18.21 7.55
N ASP A 137 -6.95 -19.02 8.62
CA ASP A 137 -7.47 -18.61 9.93
C ASP A 137 -6.78 -17.34 10.46
N ILE A 138 -5.46 -17.24 10.24
CA ILE A 138 -4.69 -16.05 10.60
C ILE A 138 -5.17 -14.84 9.78
N GLY A 139 -5.32 -15.01 8.47
CA GLY A 139 -5.75 -13.94 7.57
C GLY A 139 -7.15 -13.43 7.90
N GLU A 140 -8.11 -14.33 8.17
CA GLU A 140 -9.48 -13.99 8.57
C GLU A 140 -9.50 -13.22 9.89
N GLU A 141 -8.73 -13.67 10.88
CA GLU A 141 -8.65 -12.97 12.16
C GLU A 141 -7.99 -11.60 12.03
N ARG A 142 -6.97 -11.45 11.17
CA ARG A 142 -6.38 -10.14 10.88
C ARG A 142 -7.41 -9.18 10.29
N ILE A 143 -8.20 -9.64 9.31
CA ILE A 143 -9.27 -8.84 8.70
C ILE A 143 -10.27 -8.39 9.78
N ARG A 144 -10.72 -9.32 10.62
CA ARG A 144 -11.68 -9.02 11.69
C ARG A 144 -11.16 -8.01 12.70
N ARG A 145 -9.89 -8.14 13.10
CA ARG A 145 -9.26 -7.21 14.05
C ARG A 145 -9.02 -5.84 13.41
N ALA A 146 -8.46 -5.81 12.21
CA ALA A 146 -8.23 -4.56 11.49
C ALA A 146 -9.53 -3.76 11.31
N GLY A 147 -10.61 -4.42 10.90
CA GLY A 147 -11.90 -3.76 10.74
C GLY A 147 -12.56 -3.26 12.04
N LYS A 148 -12.11 -3.72 13.21
CA LYS A 148 -12.58 -3.20 14.52
C LYS A 148 -11.76 -2.00 15.02
N HIS A 149 -10.55 -1.83 14.51
CA HIS A 149 -9.63 -0.78 14.94
C HIS A 149 -9.71 0.49 14.09
N ILE A 150 -10.44 0.44 13.00
CA ILE A 150 -10.68 1.52 12.05
C ILE A 150 -12.11 2.02 12.14
#